data_4375959e1bcd72f0850ca9ec0847976e
#
_entry.id   4375959e1bcd72f0850ca9ec0847976e
#
_cell.length_a   1.000
_cell.length_b   1.000
_cell.length_c   1.000
_cell.angle_alpha   90.00
_cell.angle_beta   90.00
_cell.angle_gamma   90.00
#
_symmetry.space_group_name_H-M   'P 1'
#
loop_
_entity.id
_entity.type
_entity.pdbx_description
1 polymer ?
#
loop_
_entity_poly.entity_id
_entity_poly.type
_entity_poly.pdbx_seq_one_letter_code
_entity_poly.pdbx_strand_id
1 'polypeptide(L)'
;ENLKAHNKDPDIYKTGHRLVKQYNCQGCHLIENRGGQLVEHIGPPEYGPPNLNSEGRKANPDWLLSFFNNPSIIRPNLQVKMPSFHQISDEEWDAIIAYFQHVDSENINYRGIHQFDPESMEFAAGAKLHEIGQCNSCHFYGEEFPTGDAPTWAPNLALTKERLNPGWVTEWLKNPGAIMPGTKMPAPYVPDSEILSMEGAESDWGKALVAINGDTTTMLDGLRDYLWDIKGPTNIDAL
;
A
#
# COMPACT_ATOMS: atom_id res chain seq x y z
N GLU A 1 0.81 -21.07 -4.53
CA GLU A 1 1.39 -22.16 -5.38
C GLU A 1 1.26 -21.88 -6.89
N ASN A 2 0.34 -21.05 -7.34
CA ASN A 2 -0.03 -20.90 -8.74
C ASN A 2 0.82 -19.95 -9.57
N LEU A 3 1.32 -18.84 -9.04
CA LEU A 3 2.17 -17.90 -9.77
C LEU A 3 3.55 -18.45 -10.17
N LYS A 4 3.96 -19.57 -9.59
CA LYS A 4 5.25 -20.24 -9.95
C LYS A 4 5.30 -20.80 -11.38
N ALA A 5 4.17 -21.05 -12.00
CA ALA A 5 4.10 -21.77 -13.26
C ALA A 5 3.99 -20.85 -14.50
N HIS A 6 3.48 -19.66 -14.36
CA HIS A 6 2.99 -18.86 -15.48
C HIS A 6 4.02 -17.90 -16.10
N ASN A 7 5.08 -17.56 -15.41
CA ASN A 7 6.05 -16.55 -15.89
C ASN A 7 7.14 -17.15 -16.80
N LYS A 8 6.79 -18.09 -17.67
CA LYS A 8 7.72 -18.65 -18.66
C LYS A 8 7.72 -17.93 -20.00
N ASP A 9 6.67 -17.15 -20.27
CA ASP A 9 6.57 -16.35 -21.49
C ASP A 9 7.09 -14.94 -21.21
N PRO A 10 8.25 -14.55 -21.79
CA PRO A 10 8.80 -13.20 -21.59
C PRO A 10 7.90 -12.10 -22.17
N ASP A 11 6.92 -12.46 -22.99
CA ASP A 11 6.01 -11.54 -23.64
C ASP A 11 4.59 -11.49 -23.01
N ILE A 12 4.38 -12.20 -21.91
CA ILE A 12 3.07 -12.27 -21.21
C ILE A 12 2.49 -10.88 -20.88
N TYR A 13 3.36 -9.91 -20.54
CA TYR A 13 2.96 -8.55 -20.26
C TYR A 13 2.27 -7.85 -21.45
N LYS A 14 2.59 -8.24 -22.70
CA LYS A 14 1.93 -7.71 -23.91
C LYS A 14 0.47 -8.16 -23.97
N THR A 15 0.21 -9.39 -23.56
CA THR A 15 -1.14 -9.91 -23.40
C THR A 15 -1.87 -9.11 -22.32
N GLY A 16 -1.27 -8.89 -21.15
CA GLY A 16 -1.83 -8.07 -20.08
C GLY A 16 -2.18 -6.64 -20.53
N HIS A 17 -1.28 -5.98 -21.27
CA HIS A 17 -1.54 -4.66 -21.84
C HIS A 17 -2.79 -4.66 -22.78
N ARG A 18 -2.91 -5.68 -23.62
CA ARG A 18 -4.07 -5.84 -24.49
C ARG A 18 -5.36 -6.06 -23.67
N LEU A 19 -5.29 -6.88 -22.63
CA LEU A 19 -6.44 -7.19 -21.75
C LEU A 19 -6.90 -5.97 -20.96
N VAL A 20 -5.99 -5.16 -20.41
CA VAL A 20 -6.30 -3.89 -19.75
C VAL A 20 -7.13 -2.96 -20.64
N LYS A 21 -6.84 -2.93 -21.95
CA LYS A 21 -7.60 -2.16 -22.93
C LYS A 21 -8.93 -2.84 -23.26
N GLN A 22 -8.92 -4.16 -23.48
CA GLN A 22 -10.09 -4.95 -23.85
C GLN A 22 -11.18 -4.87 -22.76
N TYR A 23 -10.79 -4.98 -21.49
CA TYR A 23 -11.70 -4.89 -20.34
C TYR A 23 -11.93 -3.46 -19.85
N ASN A 24 -11.38 -2.47 -20.57
CA ASN A 24 -11.56 -1.04 -20.28
C ASN A 24 -11.20 -0.64 -18.83
N CYS A 25 -10.13 -1.20 -18.28
CA CYS A 25 -9.68 -0.87 -16.92
C CYS A 25 -9.38 0.64 -16.78
N GLN A 26 -8.90 1.28 -17.85
CA GLN A 26 -8.63 2.72 -17.92
C GLN A 26 -9.91 3.58 -17.88
N GLY A 27 -11.09 3.03 -18.10
CA GLY A 27 -12.35 3.76 -17.93
C GLY A 27 -12.55 4.20 -16.47
N CYS A 28 -12.08 3.38 -15.53
CA CYS A 28 -12.18 3.63 -14.10
C CYS A 28 -10.86 4.08 -13.47
N HIS A 29 -9.73 3.49 -13.89
CA HIS A 29 -8.42 3.69 -13.27
C HIS A 29 -7.49 4.54 -14.13
N LEU A 30 -6.68 5.38 -13.47
CA LEU A 30 -5.52 5.99 -14.09
C LEU A 30 -4.41 4.93 -14.20
N ILE A 31 -3.98 4.61 -15.43
CA ILE A 31 -2.93 3.63 -15.75
C ILE A 31 -2.00 4.28 -16.78
N GLU A 32 -0.69 4.29 -16.53
CA GLU A 32 0.31 4.97 -17.36
C GLU A 32 -0.06 6.46 -17.62
N ASN A 33 -0.59 7.14 -16.60
CA ASN A 33 -1.07 8.52 -16.68
C ASN A 33 -2.22 8.74 -17.68
N ARG A 34 -2.99 7.71 -18.01
CA ARG A 34 -4.13 7.75 -18.94
C ARG A 34 -5.36 7.11 -18.33
N GLY A 35 -6.53 7.58 -18.71
CA GLY A 35 -7.81 7.07 -18.22
C GLY A 35 -8.26 7.73 -16.91
N GLY A 36 -9.06 7.01 -16.13
CA GLY A 36 -9.58 7.51 -14.85
C GLY A 36 -10.74 8.48 -14.96
N GLN A 37 -11.42 8.56 -16.13
CA GLN A 37 -12.49 9.53 -16.35
C GLN A 37 -13.67 9.37 -15.38
N LEU A 38 -13.87 8.18 -14.82
CA LEU A 38 -14.93 7.95 -13.85
C LEU A 38 -14.81 8.89 -12.63
N VAL A 39 -13.58 9.23 -12.22
CA VAL A 39 -13.31 10.13 -11.09
C VAL A 39 -13.96 11.51 -11.30
N GLU A 40 -14.01 12.02 -12.53
CA GLU A 40 -14.63 13.31 -12.86
C GLU A 40 -16.14 13.36 -12.56
N HIS A 41 -16.79 12.18 -12.47
CA HIS A 41 -18.23 12.04 -12.27
C HIS A 41 -18.63 11.63 -10.85
N ILE A 42 -17.67 11.21 -10.01
CA ILE A 42 -17.95 10.69 -8.66
C ILE A 42 -17.90 11.80 -7.59
N GLY A 43 -17.23 12.90 -7.87
CA GLY A 43 -16.99 13.99 -6.92
C GLY A 43 -15.51 14.06 -6.50
N PRO A 44 -15.20 14.22 -5.21
CA PRO A 44 -13.81 14.30 -4.78
C PRO A 44 -12.98 13.09 -5.23
N PRO A 45 -11.77 13.29 -5.82
CA PRO A 45 -10.95 12.20 -6.38
C PRO A 45 -10.65 11.07 -5.42
N GLU A 46 -10.59 11.37 -4.14
CA GLU A 46 -10.34 10.39 -3.07
C GLU A 46 -11.44 9.34 -2.91
N TYR A 47 -12.65 9.58 -3.43
CA TYR A 47 -13.76 8.62 -3.42
C TYR A 47 -13.80 7.74 -4.68
N GLY A 48 -12.97 8.07 -5.66
CA GLY A 48 -12.89 7.32 -6.90
C GLY A 48 -11.98 6.10 -6.87
N PRO A 49 -11.94 5.34 -7.98
CA PRO A 49 -11.00 4.26 -8.17
C PRO A 49 -9.56 4.73 -7.99
N PRO A 50 -8.67 3.92 -7.37
CA PRO A 50 -7.29 4.32 -7.15
C PRO A 50 -6.53 4.48 -8.46
N ASN A 51 -5.52 5.36 -8.44
CA ASN A 51 -4.47 5.42 -9.44
C ASN A 51 -3.60 4.15 -9.36
N LEU A 52 -3.37 3.48 -10.48
CA LEU A 52 -2.63 2.22 -10.58
C LEU A 52 -1.22 2.40 -11.18
N ASN A 53 -0.68 3.61 -11.27
CA ASN A 53 0.63 3.87 -11.86
C ASN A 53 1.81 3.20 -11.13
N SER A 54 1.64 2.73 -9.91
CA SER A 54 2.67 2.02 -9.16
C SER A 54 2.20 0.64 -8.66
N GLU A 55 1.13 0.09 -9.25
CA GLU A 55 0.50 -1.10 -8.71
C GLU A 55 1.38 -2.36 -8.82
N GLY A 56 2.20 -2.46 -9.87
CA GLY A 56 3.09 -3.60 -10.08
C GLY A 56 4.18 -3.74 -9.04
N ARG A 57 4.68 -2.62 -8.49
CA ARG A 57 5.67 -2.63 -7.41
C ARG A 57 5.07 -2.51 -6.01
N LYS A 58 3.81 -2.09 -5.91
CA LYS A 58 3.09 -1.87 -4.67
C LYS A 58 2.45 -3.13 -4.12
N ALA A 59 1.70 -3.83 -4.97
CA ALA A 59 0.84 -4.93 -4.54
C ALA A 59 1.55 -6.29 -4.59
N ASN A 60 1.26 -7.12 -3.60
CA ASN A 60 1.61 -8.53 -3.63
C ASN A 60 0.81 -9.21 -4.75
N PRO A 61 1.46 -9.87 -5.72
CA PRO A 61 0.76 -10.48 -6.85
C PRO A 61 -0.23 -11.58 -6.45
N ASP A 62 0.06 -12.39 -5.42
CA ASP A 62 -0.84 -13.45 -4.95
C ASP A 62 -2.11 -12.83 -4.31
N TRP A 63 -1.93 -11.74 -3.55
CA TRP A 63 -3.05 -10.99 -3.00
C TRP A 63 -3.87 -10.34 -4.13
N LEU A 64 -3.20 -9.76 -5.11
CA LEU A 64 -3.86 -9.06 -6.23
C LEU A 64 -4.70 -10.02 -7.07
N LEU A 65 -4.20 -11.24 -7.34
CA LEU A 65 -4.97 -12.30 -8.00
C LEU A 65 -6.23 -12.66 -7.20
N SER A 66 -6.07 -12.86 -5.89
CA SER A 66 -7.20 -13.15 -5.00
C SER A 66 -8.22 -12.01 -4.99
N PHE A 67 -7.74 -10.76 -4.96
CA PHE A 67 -8.58 -9.57 -5.00
C PHE A 67 -9.36 -9.46 -6.32
N PHE A 68 -8.74 -9.72 -7.46
CA PHE A 68 -9.42 -9.68 -8.75
C PHE A 68 -10.56 -10.70 -8.86
N ASN A 69 -10.34 -11.90 -8.30
CA ASN A 69 -11.37 -12.94 -8.28
C ASN A 69 -12.52 -12.62 -7.30
N ASN A 70 -12.22 -11.94 -6.20
CA ASN A 70 -13.20 -11.55 -5.19
C ASN A 70 -12.86 -10.18 -4.58
N PRO A 71 -13.21 -9.06 -5.26
CA PRO A 71 -12.88 -7.73 -4.78
C PRO A 71 -13.49 -7.43 -3.41
N SER A 72 -12.63 -7.21 -2.42
CA SER A 72 -12.99 -6.82 -1.06
C SER A 72 -12.98 -5.30 -0.88
N ILE A 73 -13.58 -4.84 0.22
CA ILE A 73 -13.60 -3.42 0.56
C ILE A 73 -12.27 -3.06 1.23
N ILE A 74 -11.43 -2.32 0.54
CA ILE A 74 -10.15 -1.84 1.06
C ILE A 74 -10.32 -0.50 1.80
N ARG A 75 -11.20 0.35 1.28
CA ARG A 75 -11.52 1.67 1.82
C ARG A 75 -13.03 1.75 2.02
N PRO A 76 -13.52 1.66 3.26
CA PRO A 76 -14.97 1.59 3.54
C PRO A 76 -15.77 2.80 3.07
N ASN A 77 -15.13 3.97 3.02
CA ASN A 77 -15.73 5.23 2.58
C ASN A 77 -15.89 5.37 1.06
N LEU A 78 -15.43 4.41 0.26
CA LEU A 78 -15.57 4.47 -1.19
C LEU A 78 -17.02 4.24 -1.61
N GLN A 79 -17.56 5.17 -2.39
CA GLN A 79 -18.90 5.05 -3.00
C GLN A 79 -18.89 4.05 -4.16
N VAL A 80 -17.77 3.95 -4.88
CA VAL A 80 -17.62 3.04 -6.02
C VAL A 80 -16.71 1.89 -5.62
N LYS A 81 -17.21 0.67 -5.84
CA LYS A 81 -16.48 -0.58 -5.60
C LYS A 81 -16.08 -1.19 -6.94
N MET A 82 -14.91 -1.81 -6.99
CA MET A 82 -14.50 -2.59 -8.15
C MET A 82 -15.51 -3.74 -8.37
N PRO A 83 -16.08 -3.90 -9.56
CA PRO A 83 -16.96 -5.03 -9.85
C PRO A 83 -16.15 -6.33 -9.94
N SER A 84 -16.81 -7.47 -9.74
CA SER A 84 -16.24 -8.78 -10.03
C SER A 84 -16.32 -9.07 -11.53
N PHE A 85 -15.22 -9.56 -12.09
CA PHE A 85 -15.09 -9.88 -13.52
C PHE A 85 -15.00 -11.40 -13.72
N HIS A 86 -16.09 -12.11 -13.46
CA HIS A 86 -16.14 -13.58 -13.52
C HIS A 86 -15.80 -14.20 -14.88
N GLN A 87 -15.78 -13.39 -15.94
CA GLN A 87 -15.41 -13.81 -17.29
C GLN A 87 -13.90 -13.78 -17.57
N ILE A 88 -13.09 -13.21 -16.67
CA ILE A 88 -11.63 -13.14 -16.83
C ILE A 88 -11.04 -14.36 -16.13
N SER A 89 -10.23 -15.15 -16.86
CA SER A 89 -9.56 -16.32 -16.28
C SER A 89 -8.36 -15.94 -15.41
N ASP A 90 -7.90 -16.87 -14.56
CA ASP A 90 -6.71 -16.66 -13.72
C ASP A 90 -5.46 -16.39 -14.59
N GLU A 91 -5.34 -17.02 -15.77
CA GLU A 91 -4.23 -16.79 -16.69
C GLU A 91 -4.27 -15.37 -17.29
N GLU A 92 -5.45 -14.86 -17.55
CA GLU A 92 -5.63 -13.48 -18.02
C GLU A 92 -5.32 -12.49 -16.91
N TRP A 93 -5.72 -12.78 -15.65
CA TRP A 93 -5.33 -11.98 -14.49
C TRP A 93 -3.82 -11.98 -14.28
N ASP A 94 -3.15 -13.14 -14.39
CA ASP A 94 -1.70 -13.24 -14.30
C ASP A 94 -1.00 -12.38 -15.36
N ALA A 95 -1.55 -12.35 -16.58
CA ALA A 95 -1.02 -11.50 -17.64
C ALA A 95 -1.20 -10.00 -17.33
N ILE A 96 -2.31 -9.61 -16.73
CA ILE A 96 -2.56 -8.22 -16.29
C ILE A 96 -1.60 -7.84 -15.16
N ILE A 97 -1.38 -8.73 -14.19
CA ILE A 97 -0.40 -8.52 -13.11
C ILE A 97 1.01 -8.36 -13.67
N ALA A 98 1.40 -9.23 -14.60
CA ALA A 98 2.70 -9.15 -15.27
C ALA A 98 2.89 -7.84 -16.05
N TYR A 99 1.82 -7.32 -16.65
CA TYR A 99 1.85 -6.02 -17.31
C TYR A 99 2.15 -4.89 -16.33
N PHE A 100 1.48 -4.83 -15.17
CA PHE A 100 1.76 -3.83 -14.15
C PHE A 100 3.19 -3.92 -13.63
N GLN A 101 3.69 -5.14 -13.37
CA GLN A 101 5.08 -5.37 -12.95
C GLN A 101 6.08 -4.88 -14.00
N HIS A 102 5.79 -5.13 -15.30
CA HIS A 102 6.65 -4.68 -16.39
C HIS A 102 6.68 -3.16 -16.52
N VAL A 103 5.52 -2.49 -16.40
CA VAL A 103 5.44 -1.01 -16.46
C VAL A 103 6.22 -0.37 -15.33
N ASP A 104 6.22 -0.96 -14.15
CA ASP A 104 6.96 -0.46 -13.00
C ASP A 104 8.43 -0.91 -12.98
N SER A 105 8.89 -1.63 -14.02
CA SER A 105 10.26 -2.16 -14.16
C SER A 105 10.68 -3.06 -12.98
N GLU A 106 9.72 -3.65 -12.27
CA GLU A 106 9.97 -4.49 -11.12
C GLU A 106 9.84 -5.97 -11.47
N ASN A 107 10.96 -6.67 -11.43
CA ASN A 107 10.98 -8.12 -11.28
C ASN A 107 10.75 -8.44 -9.79
N ILE A 108 9.53 -8.24 -9.31
CA ILE A 108 9.21 -8.56 -7.93
C ILE A 108 9.18 -10.08 -7.78
N ASN A 109 10.27 -10.65 -7.33
CA ASN A 109 10.32 -12.01 -6.80
C ASN A 109 9.62 -12.02 -5.43
N TYR A 110 8.31 -11.74 -5.43
CA TYR A 110 7.51 -11.60 -4.25
C TYR A 110 7.15 -12.97 -3.69
N ARG A 111 8.11 -13.68 -3.11
CA ARG A 111 7.89 -15.03 -2.59
C ARG A 111 8.52 -15.27 -1.24
N GLY A 112 8.83 -14.19 -0.54
CA GLY A 112 9.31 -14.24 0.82
C GLY A 112 8.31 -13.64 1.78
N ILE A 113 8.09 -14.27 2.92
CA ILE A 113 7.52 -13.60 4.07
C ILE A 113 8.57 -12.58 4.51
N HIS A 114 8.21 -11.30 4.52
CA HIS A 114 9.09 -10.28 5.07
C HIS A 114 9.37 -10.60 6.54
N GLN A 115 10.65 -10.72 6.87
CA GLN A 115 11.12 -11.03 8.21
C GLN A 115 11.54 -9.74 8.91
N PHE A 116 11.12 -9.58 10.14
CA PHE A 116 11.54 -8.50 11.03
C PHE A 116 11.65 -9.03 12.46
N ASP A 117 12.35 -8.32 13.31
CA ASP A 117 12.51 -8.65 14.72
C ASP A 117 11.72 -7.64 15.57
N PRO A 118 10.61 -8.05 16.21
CA PRO A 118 9.82 -7.17 17.08
C PRO A 118 10.58 -6.66 18.32
N GLU A 119 11.69 -7.29 18.69
CA GLU A 119 12.55 -6.85 19.81
C GLU A 119 13.66 -5.92 19.35
N SER A 120 13.76 -5.61 18.06
CA SER A 120 14.78 -4.75 17.51
C SER A 120 14.56 -3.28 17.89
N MET A 121 15.64 -2.52 17.84
CA MET A 121 15.60 -1.08 18.09
C MET A 121 14.88 -0.35 16.95
N GLU A 122 15.02 -0.84 15.73
CA GLU A 122 14.35 -0.35 14.53
C GLU A 122 12.84 -0.47 14.66
N PHE A 123 12.36 -1.64 15.11
CA PHE A 123 10.93 -1.85 15.38
C PHE A 123 10.40 -0.92 16.47
N ALA A 124 11.14 -0.75 17.56
CA ALA A 124 10.78 0.17 18.65
C ALA A 124 10.73 1.64 18.18
N ALA A 125 11.65 2.04 17.30
CA ALA A 125 11.64 3.36 16.68
C ALA A 125 10.39 3.52 15.76
N GLY A 126 10.06 2.50 14.99
CA GLY A 126 8.88 2.46 14.15
C GLY A 126 7.59 2.57 14.95
N ALA A 127 7.48 1.85 16.07
CA ALA A 127 6.35 1.96 17.00
C ALA A 127 6.19 3.40 17.53
N LYS A 128 7.29 4.07 17.86
CA LYS A 128 7.26 5.46 18.32
C LYS A 128 6.87 6.44 17.21
N LEU A 129 7.38 6.26 15.99
CA LEU A 129 6.94 7.06 14.83
C LEU A 129 5.46 6.87 14.54
N HIS A 130 4.94 5.65 14.68
CA HIS A 130 3.53 5.36 14.53
C HIS A 130 2.66 6.11 15.56
N GLU A 131 3.09 6.12 16.83
CA GLU A 131 2.43 6.87 17.90
C GLU A 131 2.39 8.38 17.59
N ILE A 132 3.55 8.95 17.24
CA ILE A 132 3.70 10.38 16.92
C ILE A 132 2.88 10.76 15.68
N GLY A 133 2.90 9.89 14.66
CA GLY A 133 2.20 10.09 13.39
C GLY A 133 0.68 9.99 13.48
N GLN A 134 0.13 9.52 14.63
CA GLN A 134 -1.31 9.36 14.86
C GLN A 134 -2.01 8.66 13.69
N CYS A 135 -1.42 7.60 13.17
CA CYS A 135 -1.92 6.89 11.99
C CYS A 135 -3.36 6.38 12.17
N ASN A 136 -3.75 6.09 13.42
CA ASN A 136 -5.11 5.71 13.80
C ASN A 136 -6.16 6.83 13.62
N SER A 137 -5.75 8.06 13.36
CA SER A 137 -6.72 9.12 13.03
C SER A 137 -7.41 8.86 11.68
N CYS A 138 -6.73 8.18 10.75
CA CYS A 138 -7.23 7.91 9.40
C CYS A 138 -7.35 6.42 9.09
N HIS A 139 -6.49 5.57 9.65
CA HIS A 139 -6.42 4.15 9.30
C HIS A 139 -7.21 3.26 10.26
N PHE A 140 -7.83 2.23 9.71
CA PHE A 140 -8.42 1.13 10.48
C PHE A 140 -7.33 0.16 10.96
N TYR A 141 -7.58 -0.47 12.11
CA TYR A 141 -6.75 -1.54 12.70
C TYR A 141 -7.64 -2.77 12.92
N GLY A 142 -7.77 -3.61 11.91
CA GLY A 142 -8.77 -4.66 11.95
C GLY A 142 -10.17 -4.07 12.05
N GLU A 143 -10.89 -4.37 13.14
CA GLU A 143 -12.25 -3.85 13.42
C GLU A 143 -12.25 -2.48 14.11
N GLU A 144 -11.08 -1.97 14.52
CA GLU A 144 -10.99 -0.66 15.16
C GLU A 144 -11.09 0.45 14.12
N PHE A 145 -12.07 1.33 14.33
CA PHE A 145 -12.33 2.47 13.47
C PHE A 145 -11.32 3.60 13.69
N PRO A 146 -11.02 4.38 12.64
CA PRO A 146 -10.24 5.60 12.81
C PRO A 146 -10.92 6.58 13.79
N THR A 147 -10.11 7.35 14.49
CA THR A 147 -10.59 8.37 15.42
C THR A 147 -11.04 9.66 14.73
N GLY A 148 -10.65 9.86 13.48
CA GLY A 148 -11.07 10.99 12.66
C GLY A 148 -12.36 10.73 11.87
N ASP A 149 -12.82 11.77 11.17
CA ASP A 149 -14.07 11.75 10.41
C ASP A 149 -14.01 10.83 9.17
N ALA A 150 -15.14 10.23 8.81
CA ALA A 150 -15.27 9.30 7.70
C ALA A 150 -14.66 9.77 6.35
N PRO A 151 -14.72 11.04 5.95
CA PRO A 151 -14.05 11.53 4.74
C PRO A 151 -12.51 11.40 4.74
N THR A 152 -11.90 11.22 5.91
CA THR A 152 -10.45 11.06 6.06
C THR A 152 -10.02 9.60 6.13
N TRP A 153 -10.95 8.65 6.17
CA TRP A 153 -10.66 7.24 6.37
C TRP A 153 -9.82 6.67 5.24
N ALA A 154 -8.86 5.87 5.64
CA ALA A 154 -7.82 5.28 4.82
C ALA A 154 -7.85 3.74 4.92
N PRO A 155 -7.08 3.01 4.10
CA PRO A 155 -7.07 1.56 4.14
C PRO A 155 -6.81 0.97 5.52
N ASN A 156 -7.38 -0.23 5.77
CA ASN A 156 -7.12 -1.02 6.96
C ASN A 156 -5.65 -1.49 6.98
N LEU A 157 -4.91 -1.13 8.03
CA LEU A 157 -3.49 -1.49 8.18
C LEU A 157 -3.27 -2.99 8.46
N ALA A 158 -4.28 -3.73 8.94
CA ALA A 158 -4.20 -5.19 9.03
C ALA A 158 -4.00 -5.87 7.66
N LEU A 159 -4.35 -5.18 6.56
CA LEU A 159 -4.10 -5.65 5.18
C LEU A 159 -2.63 -5.46 4.72
N THR A 160 -1.81 -4.71 5.44
CA THR A 160 -0.47 -4.31 4.97
C THR A 160 0.37 -5.52 4.60
N LYS A 161 0.47 -6.49 5.49
CA LYS A 161 1.29 -7.70 5.35
C LYS A 161 0.92 -8.55 4.14
N GLU A 162 -0.37 -8.71 3.88
CA GLU A 162 -0.86 -9.57 2.79
C GLU A 162 -0.82 -8.86 1.45
N ARG A 163 -1.13 -7.56 1.47
CA ARG A 163 -1.41 -6.77 0.29
C ARG A 163 -0.19 -6.09 -0.32
N LEU A 164 0.74 -5.61 0.50
CA LEU A 164 1.75 -4.66 0.05
C LEU A 164 3.16 -5.26 -0.02
N ASN A 165 3.99 -4.65 -0.87
CA ASN A 165 5.41 -4.90 -0.97
C ASN A 165 6.15 -4.11 0.14
N PRO A 166 6.97 -4.75 0.99
CA PRO A 166 7.68 -4.06 2.06
C PRO A 166 8.58 -2.92 1.55
N GLY A 167 9.31 -3.13 0.47
CA GLY A 167 10.15 -2.09 -0.12
C GLY A 167 9.36 -0.88 -0.62
N TRP A 168 8.20 -1.12 -1.22
CA TRP A 168 7.31 -0.04 -1.63
C TRP A 168 6.76 0.75 -0.44
N VAL A 169 6.46 0.09 0.68
CA VAL A 169 5.93 0.78 1.86
C VAL A 169 6.93 1.77 2.43
N THR A 170 8.20 1.43 2.52
CA THR A 170 9.24 2.38 2.95
C THR A 170 9.32 3.59 2.01
N GLU A 171 9.30 3.37 0.69
CA GLU A 171 9.29 4.47 -0.29
C GLU A 171 8.01 5.32 -0.16
N TRP A 172 6.86 4.67 0.00
CA TRP A 172 5.59 5.34 0.20
C TRP A 172 5.61 6.23 1.46
N LEU A 173 6.07 5.72 2.58
CA LEU A 173 6.17 6.48 3.83
C LEU A 173 7.11 7.68 3.67
N LYS A 174 8.16 7.53 2.89
CA LYS A 174 9.12 8.61 2.64
C LYS A 174 8.53 9.79 1.87
N ASN A 175 7.72 9.52 0.84
CA ASN A 175 7.12 10.57 0.03
C ASN A 175 5.85 10.09 -0.70
N PRO A 176 4.69 10.01 -0.02
CA PRO A 176 3.44 9.54 -0.63
C PRO A 176 3.02 10.38 -1.83
N GLY A 177 3.19 11.71 -1.75
CA GLY A 177 2.79 12.64 -2.80
C GLY A 177 3.58 12.49 -4.10
N ALA A 178 4.84 12.04 -4.04
CA ALA A 178 5.64 11.77 -5.24
C ALA A 178 5.17 10.51 -5.96
N ILE A 179 4.75 9.47 -5.20
CA ILE A 179 4.27 8.21 -5.77
C ILE A 179 2.84 8.35 -6.29
N MET A 180 1.99 9.03 -5.52
CA MET A 180 0.59 9.22 -5.87
C MET A 180 0.20 10.69 -5.67
N PRO A 181 0.35 11.53 -6.70
CA PRO A 181 -0.07 12.93 -6.65
C PRO A 181 -1.55 13.05 -6.27
N GLY A 182 -1.86 13.93 -5.33
CA GLY A 182 -3.22 14.11 -4.82
C GLY A 182 -3.63 13.18 -3.67
N THR A 183 -2.76 12.29 -3.21
CA THR A 183 -3.02 11.52 -1.99
C THR A 183 -3.20 12.43 -0.78
N LYS A 184 -4.14 12.08 0.10
CA LYS A 184 -4.31 12.75 1.40
C LYS A 184 -3.37 12.24 2.49
N MET A 185 -2.69 11.11 2.27
CA MET A 185 -1.72 10.62 3.22
C MET A 185 -0.49 11.53 3.26
N PRO A 186 -0.19 12.17 4.39
CA PRO A 186 1.05 12.91 4.54
C PRO A 186 2.24 11.95 4.70
N ALA A 187 3.45 12.40 4.41
CA ALA A 187 4.64 11.73 4.93
C ALA A 187 4.63 11.82 6.47
N PRO A 188 4.93 10.75 7.20
CA PRO A 188 5.09 10.81 8.64
C PRO A 188 6.21 11.77 9.00
N TYR A 189 6.04 12.49 10.10
CA TYR A 189 7.13 13.31 10.62
C TYR A 189 8.23 12.40 11.17
N VAL A 190 9.44 12.58 10.67
CA VAL A 190 10.64 11.90 11.16
C VAL A 190 11.57 12.97 11.74
N PRO A 191 11.90 12.91 13.04
CA PRO A 191 12.76 13.91 13.66
C PRO A 191 14.17 13.81 13.07
N ASP A 192 14.77 14.96 12.83
CA ASP A 192 16.14 15.06 12.32
C ASP A 192 17.20 14.89 13.42
N SER A 193 18.46 14.79 13.02
CA SER A 193 19.59 14.61 13.96
C SER A 193 19.76 15.76 14.93
N GLU A 194 19.40 16.98 14.54
CA GLU A 194 19.51 18.15 15.42
C GLU A 194 18.55 18.01 16.59
N ILE A 195 17.28 17.70 16.30
CA ILE A 195 16.25 17.47 17.32
C ILE A 195 16.59 16.29 18.23
N LEU A 196 17.04 15.17 17.64
CA LEU A 196 17.37 13.95 18.41
C LEU A 196 18.64 14.07 19.23
N SER A 197 19.47 15.09 19.00
CA SER A 197 20.68 15.37 19.77
C SER A 197 20.47 16.39 20.89
N MET A 198 19.26 16.93 21.04
CA MET A 198 18.96 17.89 22.10
C MET A 198 18.92 17.22 23.47
N GLU A 199 19.20 18.00 24.51
CA GLU A 199 19.05 17.55 25.90
C GLU A 199 17.56 17.21 26.17
N GLY A 200 17.31 16.03 26.71
CA GLY A 200 15.94 15.55 26.97
C GLY A 200 15.27 14.84 25.80
N ALA A 201 15.91 14.73 24.62
CA ALA A 201 15.33 14.09 23.43
C ALA A 201 14.80 12.67 23.69
N GLU A 202 15.44 11.88 24.56
CA GLU A 202 14.93 10.55 24.92
C GLU A 202 13.56 10.59 25.59
N SER A 203 13.25 11.64 26.35
CA SER A 203 11.94 11.81 27.00
C SER A 203 10.84 12.04 25.98
N ASP A 204 11.10 12.85 24.93
CA ASP A 204 10.13 13.28 23.95
C ASP A 204 9.96 12.27 22.80
N TRP A 205 11.09 11.73 22.32
CA TRP A 205 11.17 10.89 21.13
C TRP A 205 11.41 9.41 21.42
N GLY A 206 11.82 9.06 22.63
CA GLY A 206 12.16 7.70 23.04
C GLY A 206 13.58 7.28 22.65
N LYS A 207 14.12 6.33 23.41
CA LYS A 207 15.51 5.86 23.27
C LYS A 207 15.84 5.32 21.89
N ALA A 208 14.90 4.62 21.26
CA ALA A 208 15.12 3.97 19.97
C ALA A 208 15.35 5.00 18.84
N LEU A 209 14.54 6.05 18.75
CA LEU A 209 14.74 7.11 17.75
C LEU A 209 16.04 7.87 17.99
N VAL A 210 16.35 8.18 19.24
CA VAL A 210 17.61 8.85 19.60
C VAL A 210 18.83 7.99 19.24
N ALA A 211 18.77 6.68 19.45
CA ALA A 211 19.87 5.77 19.13
C ALA A 211 20.10 5.59 17.62
N ILE A 212 19.03 5.62 16.82
CA ILE A 212 19.10 5.51 15.33
C ILE A 212 19.42 6.87 14.69
N ASN A 213 19.53 7.91 15.47
CA ASN A 213 19.71 9.31 15.09
C ASN A 213 20.33 9.51 13.69
N GLY A 214 19.62 10.22 12.83
CA GLY A 214 20.06 10.61 11.49
C GLY A 214 19.79 9.60 10.37
N ASP A 215 19.41 8.37 10.65
CA ASP A 215 19.06 7.39 9.63
C ASP A 215 17.54 7.29 9.42
N THR A 216 17.01 8.24 8.62
CA THR A 216 15.60 8.28 8.25
C THR A 216 15.13 6.98 7.58
N THR A 217 15.97 6.33 6.80
CA THR A 217 15.59 5.10 6.11
C THR A 217 15.38 3.97 7.10
N THR A 218 16.30 3.76 8.03
CA THR A 218 16.18 2.78 9.11
C THR A 218 14.96 3.05 9.99
N MET A 219 14.67 4.30 10.31
CA MET A 219 13.47 4.69 11.07
C MET A 219 12.17 4.34 10.32
N LEU A 220 12.11 4.61 9.02
CA LEU A 220 10.94 4.28 8.19
C LEU A 220 10.82 2.77 7.91
N ASP A 221 11.93 2.05 7.83
CA ASP A 221 11.92 0.59 7.77
C ASP A 221 11.36 -0.02 9.07
N GLY A 222 11.74 0.53 10.21
CA GLY A 222 11.14 0.15 11.50
C GLY A 222 9.64 0.45 11.56
N LEU A 223 9.19 1.59 11.02
CA LEU A 223 7.76 1.90 10.93
C LEU A 223 7.04 0.90 10.00
N ARG A 224 7.63 0.54 8.86
CA ARG A 224 7.11 -0.52 7.98
C ARG A 224 6.96 -1.83 8.76
N ASP A 225 7.98 -2.24 9.51
CA ASP A 225 7.98 -3.49 10.26
C ASP A 225 6.91 -3.49 11.37
N TYR A 226 6.73 -2.36 12.04
CA TYR A 226 5.61 -2.19 12.96
C TYR A 226 4.25 -2.36 12.28
N LEU A 227 4.06 -1.78 11.09
CA LEU A 227 2.83 -1.96 10.31
C LEU A 227 2.62 -3.42 9.87
N TRP A 228 3.69 -4.19 9.67
CA TRP A 228 3.63 -5.63 9.36
C TRP A 228 3.16 -6.49 10.53
N ASP A 229 3.37 -6.03 11.76
CA ASP A 229 2.91 -6.76 12.96
C ASP A 229 1.46 -6.46 13.35
N ILE A 230 0.82 -5.49 12.73
CA ILE A 230 -0.59 -5.18 12.97
C ILE A 230 -1.44 -6.38 12.61
N LYS A 231 -2.26 -6.84 13.58
CA LYS A 231 -3.13 -8.01 13.47
C LYS A 231 -4.59 -7.55 13.50
N GLY A 232 -5.44 -8.39 12.95
CA GLY A 232 -6.88 -8.16 12.97
C GLY A 232 -7.55 -8.66 11.70
N PRO A 233 -8.87 -8.68 11.66
CA PRO A 233 -9.62 -9.02 10.46
C PRO A 233 -9.32 -8.00 9.35
N THR A 234 -9.12 -8.51 8.15
CA THR A 234 -8.78 -7.72 6.98
C THR A 234 -10.01 -7.24 6.20
N ASN A 235 -11.13 -7.95 6.34
CA ASN A 235 -12.43 -7.55 5.81
C ASN A 235 -13.23 -6.82 6.88
N ILE A 236 -13.53 -5.56 6.62
CA ILE A 236 -14.55 -4.82 7.36
C ILE A 236 -15.82 -4.95 6.52
N ASP A 237 -16.82 -5.65 7.06
CA ASP A 237 -18.11 -5.70 6.42
C ASP A 237 -18.66 -4.27 6.26
N ALA A 238 -19.26 -4.03 5.11
CA ALA A 238 -19.64 -2.69 4.69
C ALA A 238 -20.44 -1.95 5.78
N LEU A 239 -19.98 -0.77 6.07
CA LEU A 239 -20.72 0.26 6.80
C LEU A 239 -22.00 0.63 6.08
#